data_c701ac17bdc2bf3fbd6fe0e3ee8a8fd5
#
_entry.id   c701ac17bdc2bf3fbd6fe0e3ee8a8fd5
#
_cell.length_a   1.000
_cell.length_b   1.000
_cell.length_c   1.000
_cell.angle_alpha   90.00
_cell.angle_beta   90.00
_cell.angle_gamma   90.00
#
_symmetry.space_group_name_H-M   'P 1'
#
loop_
_entity.id
_entity.type
_entity.pdbx_description
1 polymer ?
#
loop_
_entity_poly.entity_id
_entity_poly.type
_entity_poly.pdbx_seq_one_letter_code
_entity_poly.pdbx_strand_id
1 'polypeptide(L)'
;MGARLLFQFKSTPSYGFFGMSGGSSTSLYSNGKVIERKYVMGNNKAVEERTIACVPELAEIIDCLIISNKDVLDKIPENLNNGTLDGSHDCLKFGDKGISAWSIHLCDIEEVKERNPSYYLHYKDNMEYENMVVGIYNEIANTINTYIKDANMRIY
;
A
#
# COMPACT_ATOMS: atom_id res chain seq x y z
N MET A 1 -0.33 -14.83 21.91
CA MET A 1 0.39 -13.85 21.08
C MET A 1 -0.57 -13.18 20.10
N GLY A 2 -0.36 -11.88 19.87
CA GLY A 2 -1.17 -11.13 18.93
C GLY A 2 -0.95 -11.55 17.47
N ALA A 3 -1.88 -11.21 16.63
CA ALA A 3 -1.78 -11.46 15.20
C ALA A 3 -0.66 -10.62 14.59
N ARG A 4 0.04 -11.20 13.61
CA ARG A 4 1.12 -10.54 12.88
C ARG A 4 0.55 -9.73 11.72
N LEU A 5 1.10 -8.53 11.47
CA LEU A 5 0.73 -7.73 10.32
C LEU A 5 1.29 -8.38 9.05
N LEU A 6 0.42 -8.69 8.09
CA LEU A 6 0.79 -9.27 6.81
C LEU A 6 0.91 -8.22 5.71
N PHE A 7 -0.04 -7.30 5.66
CA PHE A 7 -0.10 -6.27 4.61
C PHE A 7 -0.69 -5.00 5.18
N GLN A 8 -0.17 -3.86 4.75
CA GLN A 8 -0.72 -2.55 5.09
C GLN A 8 -0.46 -1.56 3.96
N PHE A 9 -1.49 -0.77 3.65
CA PHE A 9 -1.36 0.44 2.84
C PHE A 9 -1.77 1.62 3.70
N LYS A 10 -0.88 2.60 3.84
CA LYS A 10 -1.14 3.84 4.57
C LYS A 10 -0.83 5.02 3.67
N SER A 11 -1.78 5.93 3.51
CA SER A 11 -1.62 7.14 2.74
C SER A 11 -1.87 8.35 3.64
N THR A 12 -0.92 9.29 3.66
CA THR A 12 -1.03 10.52 4.45
C THR A 12 -0.90 11.72 3.52
N PRO A 13 -1.72 12.78 3.69
CA PRO A 13 -1.59 13.98 2.87
C PRO A 13 -0.31 14.75 3.21
N SER A 14 0.26 15.44 2.21
CA SER A 14 1.45 16.27 2.41
C SER A 14 1.14 17.64 3.00
N TYR A 15 -0.10 18.10 2.84
CA TYR A 15 -0.56 19.40 3.33
C TYR A 15 -1.78 19.25 4.21
N GLY A 16 -1.88 20.13 5.18
CA GLY A 16 -3.05 20.22 6.04
C GLY A 16 -2.73 20.96 7.32
N PHE A 17 -3.78 21.46 7.95
CA PHE A 17 -3.67 22.09 9.26
C PHE A 17 -3.89 21.04 10.35
N PHE A 18 -3.36 21.31 11.52
CA PHE A 18 -3.57 20.48 12.70
C PHE A 18 -5.07 20.20 12.91
N GLY A 19 -5.44 18.94 13.09
CA GLY A 19 -6.83 18.52 13.26
C GLY A 19 -7.59 18.20 11.98
N MET A 20 -7.02 18.51 10.80
CA MET A 20 -7.59 18.07 9.52
C MET A 20 -7.29 16.60 9.26
N SER A 21 -7.90 16.01 8.22
CA SER A 21 -7.64 14.63 7.84
C SER A 21 -6.14 14.36 7.67
N GLY A 22 -5.64 13.38 8.39
CA GLY A 22 -4.26 12.89 8.30
C GLY A 22 -4.13 11.62 7.48
N GLY A 23 -5.15 11.29 6.67
CA GLY A 23 -5.15 10.11 5.82
C GLY A 23 -5.75 8.87 6.49
N SER A 24 -5.48 7.74 5.88
CA SER A 24 -6.06 6.47 6.32
C SER A 24 -5.08 5.31 6.08
N SER A 25 -5.36 4.18 6.71
CA SER A 25 -4.66 2.93 6.43
C SER A 25 -5.63 1.76 6.38
N THR A 26 -5.25 0.74 5.61
CA THR A 26 -5.91 -0.55 5.57
C THR A 26 -4.86 -1.61 5.90
N SER A 27 -5.16 -2.46 6.88
CA SER A 27 -4.23 -3.46 7.39
C SER A 27 -4.87 -4.83 7.41
N LEU A 28 -4.13 -5.84 6.97
CA LEU A 28 -4.53 -7.24 7.07
C LEU A 28 -3.57 -7.95 8.02
N TYR A 29 -4.15 -8.69 8.97
CA TYR A 29 -3.40 -9.43 9.99
C TYR A 29 -3.48 -10.94 9.76
N SER A 30 -2.55 -11.67 10.38
CA SER A 30 -2.43 -13.12 10.23
C SER A 30 -3.64 -13.92 10.70
N ASN A 31 -4.52 -13.33 11.50
CA ASN A 31 -5.79 -13.94 11.90
C ASN A 31 -6.94 -13.66 10.93
N GLY A 32 -6.67 -12.98 9.82
CA GLY A 32 -7.67 -12.65 8.80
C GLY A 32 -8.42 -11.35 9.05
N LYS A 33 -8.14 -10.62 10.11
CA LYS A 33 -8.77 -9.33 10.37
C LYS A 33 -8.25 -8.28 9.39
N VAL A 34 -9.19 -7.56 8.79
CA VAL A 34 -8.91 -6.38 7.97
C VAL A 34 -9.39 -5.16 8.75
N ILE A 35 -8.46 -4.27 9.05
CA ILE A 35 -8.72 -3.11 9.90
C ILE A 35 -8.46 -1.82 9.13
N GLU A 36 -9.44 -0.95 9.11
CA GLU A 36 -9.33 0.41 8.59
C GLU A 36 -9.07 1.37 9.74
N ARG A 37 -8.11 2.29 9.53
CA ARG A 37 -7.81 3.34 10.50
C ARG A 37 -7.82 4.70 9.82
N LYS A 38 -8.28 5.71 10.54
CA LYS A 38 -8.25 7.10 10.10
C LYS A 38 -7.40 7.92 11.06
N TYR A 39 -6.70 8.89 10.50
CA TYR A 39 -5.77 9.75 11.22
C TYR A 39 -6.15 11.21 11.05
N VAL A 40 -5.68 12.06 11.97
CA VAL A 40 -5.75 13.51 11.82
C VAL A 40 -4.35 14.10 11.81
N MET A 41 -4.19 15.24 11.17
CA MET A 41 -2.91 15.94 11.11
C MET A 41 -2.42 16.30 12.52
N GLY A 42 -1.14 16.03 12.76
CA GLY A 42 -0.51 16.28 14.04
C GLY A 42 -0.66 15.16 15.07
N ASN A 43 -1.32 14.07 14.73
CA ASN A 43 -1.48 12.91 15.62
C ASN A 43 -0.98 11.64 14.93
N ASN A 44 -0.04 10.94 15.56
CA ASN A 44 0.52 9.69 15.02
C ASN A 44 -0.38 8.48 15.28
N LYS A 45 -1.33 8.60 16.21
CA LYS A 45 -2.26 7.53 16.54
C LYS A 45 -3.53 7.67 15.73
N ALA A 46 -4.13 6.53 15.37
CA ALA A 46 -5.44 6.54 14.72
C ALA A 46 -6.49 7.12 15.66
N VAL A 47 -7.34 7.99 15.13
CA VAL A 47 -8.48 8.57 15.85
C VAL A 47 -9.74 7.74 15.65
N GLU A 48 -9.77 6.91 14.62
CA GLU A 48 -10.87 6.00 14.34
C GLU A 48 -10.29 4.69 13.85
N GLU A 49 -10.82 3.58 14.37
CA GLU A 49 -10.39 2.23 13.99
C GLU A 49 -11.63 1.35 13.85
N ARG A 50 -11.70 0.62 12.73
CA ARG A 50 -12.83 -0.25 12.45
C ARG A 50 -12.35 -1.56 11.83
N THR A 51 -12.78 -2.69 12.38
CA THR A 51 -12.60 -3.99 11.74
C THR A 51 -13.69 -4.16 10.69
N ILE A 52 -13.30 -4.21 9.41
CA ILE A 52 -14.25 -4.30 8.29
C ILE A 52 -14.51 -5.74 7.86
N ALA A 53 -13.64 -6.67 8.20
CA ALA A 53 -13.81 -8.09 7.91
C ALA A 53 -12.91 -8.94 8.79
N CYS A 54 -13.26 -10.22 8.90
CA CYS A 54 -12.41 -11.23 9.53
C CYS A 54 -12.53 -12.53 8.73
N VAL A 55 -11.55 -12.78 7.84
CA VAL A 55 -11.56 -13.93 6.93
C VAL A 55 -10.21 -14.65 7.05
N PRO A 56 -10.10 -15.71 7.88
CA PRO A 56 -8.83 -16.40 8.08
C PRO A 56 -8.20 -16.95 6.80
N GLU A 57 -9.02 -17.42 5.86
CA GLU A 57 -8.55 -17.90 4.54
C GLU A 57 -7.81 -16.82 3.76
N LEU A 58 -8.28 -15.58 3.88
CA LEU A 58 -7.67 -14.43 3.20
C LEU A 58 -6.23 -14.23 3.67
N ALA A 59 -5.97 -14.39 4.97
CA ALA A 59 -4.63 -14.26 5.53
C ALA A 59 -3.66 -15.25 4.89
N GLU A 60 -4.07 -16.50 4.72
CA GLU A 60 -3.26 -17.53 4.09
C GLU A 60 -2.95 -17.20 2.62
N ILE A 61 -3.94 -16.75 1.89
CA ILE A 61 -3.79 -16.39 0.47
C ILE A 61 -2.84 -15.22 0.31
N ILE A 62 -3.00 -14.17 1.10
CA ILE A 62 -2.15 -12.98 1.02
C ILE A 62 -0.72 -13.29 1.46
N ASP A 63 -0.54 -14.09 2.50
CA ASP A 63 0.79 -14.52 2.93
C ASP A 63 1.51 -15.28 1.80
N CYS A 64 0.81 -16.18 1.11
CA CYS A 64 1.33 -16.88 -0.06
C CYS A 64 1.70 -15.93 -1.20
N LEU A 65 0.88 -14.93 -1.47
CA LEU A 65 1.17 -13.92 -2.49
C LEU A 65 2.43 -13.12 -2.16
N ILE A 66 2.59 -12.73 -0.90
CA ILE A 66 3.78 -11.99 -0.45
C ILE A 66 5.03 -12.87 -0.56
N ILE A 67 4.95 -14.13 -0.12
CA ILE A 67 6.07 -15.08 -0.21
C ILE A 67 6.45 -15.33 -1.68
N SER A 68 5.46 -15.49 -2.57
CA SER A 68 5.70 -15.68 -3.99
C SER A 68 6.41 -14.51 -4.67
N ASN A 69 6.21 -13.31 -4.15
CA ASN A 69 6.81 -12.08 -4.67
C ASN A 69 8.03 -11.61 -3.87
N LYS A 70 8.51 -12.44 -2.94
CA LYS A 70 9.61 -12.05 -2.04
C LYS A 70 10.87 -11.62 -2.78
N ASP A 71 11.27 -12.36 -3.81
CA ASP A 71 12.47 -12.05 -4.58
C ASP A 71 12.37 -10.68 -5.27
N VAL A 72 11.20 -10.35 -5.80
CA VAL A 72 10.94 -9.05 -6.41
C VAL A 72 10.95 -7.95 -5.34
N LEU A 73 10.23 -8.17 -4.24
CA LEU A 73 10.14 -7.20 -3.15
C LEU A 73 11.50 -6.89 -2.52
N ASP A 74 12.34 -7.90 -2.35
CA ASP A 74 13.68 -7.73 -1.76
C ASP A 74 14.58 -6.84 -2.62
N LYS A 75 14.35 -6.77 -3.92
CA LYS A 75 15.12 -5.94 -4.86
C LYS A 75 14.66 -4.48 -4.86
N ILE A 76 13.48 -4.19 -4.36
CA ILE A 76 12.91 -2.84 -4.37
C ILE A 76 13.43 -2.04 -3.18
N PRO A 77 13.99 -0.83 -3.39
CA PRO A 77 14.41 0.03 -2.29
C PRO A 77 13.25 0.39 -1.36
N GLU A 78 13.54 0.57 -0.07
CA GLU A 78 12.53 0.95 0.92
C GLU A 78 11.94 2.35 0.66
N ASN A 79 12.74 3.25 0.11
CA ASN A 79 12.32 4.61 -0.22
C ASN A 79 12.48 4.83 -1.72
N LEU A 80 11.36 5.05 -2.40
CA LEU A 80 11.35 5.35 -3.83
C LEU A 80 11.30 6.85 -4.05
N ASN A 81 12.23 7.38 -4.84
CA ASN A 81 12.25 8.77 -5.24
C ASN A 81 11.74 8.88 -6.69
N ASN A 82 10.47 9.25 -6.85
CA ASN A 82 9.82 9.38 -8.15
C ASN A 82 9.79 10.82 -8.67
N GLY A 83 10.49 11.75 -8.01
CA GLY A 83 10.53 13.15 -8.41
C GLY A 83 9.28 13.95 -8.03
N THR A 84 8.31 13.34 -7.37
CA THR A 84 7.10 14.01 -6.90
C THR A 84 7.44 14.80 -5.63
N LEU A 85 7.08 16.10 -5.62
CA LEU A 85 7.37 16.99 -4.49
C LEU A 85 6.20 17.16 -3.54
N ASP A 86 4.99 16.90 -4.00
CA ASP A 86 3.78 17.01 -3.19
C ASP A 86 2.79 15.91 -3.59
N GLY A 87 1.66 15.85 -2.89
CA GLY A 87 0.69 14.79 -3.01
C GLY A 87 0.67 13.95 -1.73
N SER A 88 0.16 12.74 -1.78
CA SER A 88 0.13 11.85 -0.62
C SER A 88 1.49 11.18 -0.40
N HIS A 89 1.84 10.96 0.86
CA HIS A 89 2.96 10.09 1.21
C HIS A 89 2.40 8.70 1.47
N ASP A 90 2.80 7.75 0.64
CA ASP A 90 2.25 6.40 0.64
C ASP A 90 3.28 5.41 1.20
N CYS A 91 2.84 4.59 2.15
CA CYS A 91 3.66 3.53 2.74
C CYS A 91 2.97 2.20 2.57
N LEU A 92 3.71 1.23 2.07
CA LEU A 92 3.24 -0.14 1.89
C LEU A 92 4.09 -1.08 2.75
N LYS A 93 3.43 -2.04 3.39
CA LYS A 93 4.10 -3.12 4.10
C LYS A 93 3.65 -4.46 3.54
N PHE A 94 4.61 -5.28 3.16
CA PHE A 94 4.42 -6.64 2.67
C PHE A 94 5.21 -7.57 3.60
N GLY A 95 4.56 -8.09 4.64
CA GLY A 95 5.27 -8.78 5.72
C GLY A 95 6.25 -7.84 6.40
N ASP A 96 7.53 -8.18 6.37
CA ASP A 96 8.60 -7.38 6.96
C ASP A 96 9.14 -6.29 6.03
N LYS A 97 8.75 -6.31 4.76
CA LYS A 97 9.22 -5.34 3.76
C LYS A 97 8.36 -4.08 3.74
N GLY A 98 8.97 -2.94 4.05
CA GLY A 98 8.33 -1.63 3.94
C GLY A 98 8.82 -0.89 2.71
N ILE A 99 7.91 -0.26 1.98
CA ILE A 99 8.22 0.57 0.81
C ILE A 99 7.42 1.87 0.93
N SER A 100 8.08 2.99 0.76
CA SER A 100 7.44 4.31 0.81
C SER A 100 7.83 5.18 -0.37
N ALA A 101 6.91 6.01 -0.81
CA ALA A 101 7.12 7.02 -1.84
C ALA A 101 6.04 8.08 -1.76
N TRP A 102 6.27 9.19 -2.44
CA TRP A 102 5.24 10.20 -2.65
C TRP A 102 4.35 9.76 -3.82
N SER A 103 3.03 9.67 -3.58
CA SER A 103 2.01 9.40 -4.60
C SER A 103 2.36 8.19 -5.48
N ILE A 104 2.44 7.01 -4.88
CA ILE A 104 2.71 5.77 -5.62
C ILE A 104 1.65 5.57 -6.70
N HIS A 105 2.08 5.39 -7.95
CA HIS A 105 1.19 5.22 -9.09
C HIS A 105 1.86 4.40 -10.20
N LEU A 106 1.05 3.86 -11.08
CA LEU A 106 1.54 3.16 -12.27
C LEU A 106 2.05 4.17 -13.29
N CYS A 107 3.31 4.02 -13.68
CA CYS A 107 3.95 4.92 -14.65
C CYS A 107 3.88 4.33 -16.06
N ASP A 108 3.49 5.16 -17.05
CA ASP A 108 3.68 4.83 -18.45
C ASP A 108 5.09 5.23 -18.86
N ILE A 109 6.02 4.27 -18.72
CA ILE A 109 7.45 4.49 -18.92
C ILE A 109 7.76 4.93 -20.37
N GLU A 110 7.09 4.33 -21.35
CA GLU A 110 7.31 4.67 -22.75
C GLU A 110 6.88 6.11 -23.06
N GLU A 111 5.75 6.55 -22.51
CA GLU A 111 5.28 7.93 -22.65
C GLU A 111 6.25 8.92 -22.01
N VAL A 112 6.74 8.61 -20.80
CA VAL A 112 7.71 9.47 -20.11
C VAL A 112 9.00 9.57 -20.91
N LYS A 113 9.47 8.46 -21.47
CA LYS A 113 10.68 8.41 -22.30
C LYS A 113 10.56 9.31 -23.52
N GLU A 114 9.40 9.34 -24.17
CA GLU A 114 9.14 10.19 -25.32
C GLU A 114 9.02 11.67 -24.95
N ARG A 115 8.22 11.98 -23.91
CA ARG A 115 7.89 13.36 -23.56
C ARG A 115 8.96 14.06 -22.79
N ASN A 116 9.68 13.34 -21.92
CA ASN A 116 10.70 13.93 -21.06
C ASN A 116 11.90 12.99 -20.90
N PRO A 117 12.76 12.90 -21.93
CA PRO A 117 13.92 12.00 -21.92
C PRO A 117 14.85 12.22 -20.71
N SER A 118 15.03 13.45 -20.26
CA SER A 118 15.89 13.78 -19.12
C SER A 118 15.33 13.19 -17.83
N TYR A 119 14.04 13.32 -17.63
CA TYR A 119 13.35 12.75 -16.47
C TYR A 119 13.45 11.22 -16.52
N TYR A 120 13.21 10.62 -17.68
CA TYR A 120 13.32 9.18 -17.87
C TYR A 120 14.71 8.66 -17.46
N LEU A 121 15.78 9.30 -17.96
CA LEU A 121 17.13 8.88 -17.64
C LEU A 121 17.46 8.99 -16.16
N HIS A 122 16.89 9.96 -15.49
CA HIS A 122 17.13 10.19 -14.06
C HIS A 122 16.32 9.23 -13.16
N TYR A 123 15.08 8.92 -13.52
CA TYR A 123 14.15 8.18 -12.67
C TYR A 123 13.73 6.80 -13.23
N LYS A 124 14.35 6.30 -14.29
CA LYS A 124 13.93 5.05 -14.94
C LYS A 124 13.84 3.86 -13.99
N ASP A 125 14.84 3.70 -13.12
CA ASP A 125 14.88 2.58 -12.18
C ASP A 125 13.75 2.70 -11.15
N ASN A 126 13.50 3.89 -10.64
CA ASN A 126 12.40 4.15 -9.72
C ASN A 126 11.04 3.86 -10.35
N MET A 127 10.84 4.27 -11.61
CA MET A 127 9.58 3.99 -12.31
C MET A 127 9.34 2.50 -12.49
N GLU A 128 10.40 1.74 -12.79
CA GLU A 128 10.31 0.28 -12.90
C GLU A 128 9.97 -0.36 -11.55
N TYR A 129 10.63 0.04 -10.48
CA TYR A 129 10.33 -0.42 -9.13
C TYR A 129 8.92 -0.07 -8.70
N GLU A 130 8.48 1.16 -8.97
CA GLU A 130 7.15 1.62 -8.63
C GLU A 130 6.07 0.81 -9.37
N ASN A 131 6.28 0.51 -10.65
CA ASN A 131 5.36 -0.34 -11.41
C ASN A 131 5.29 -1.76 -10.85
N MET A 132 6.40 -2.33 -10.40
CA MET A 132 6.42 -3.63 -9.74
C MET A 132 5.61 -3.62 -8.45
N VAL A 133 5.79 -2.59 -7.62
CA VAL A 133 5.06 -2.43 -6.36
C VAL A 133 3.56 -2.28 -6.61
N VAL A 134 3.18 -1.43 -7.58
CA VAL A 134 1.78 -1.21 -7.94
C VAL A 134 1.14 -2.51 -8.43
N GLY A 135 1.85 -3.31 -9.21
CA GLY A 135 1.37 -4.62 -9.67
C GLY A 135 1.07 -5.56 -8.52
N ILE A 136 1.99 -5.69 -7.58
CA ILE A 136 1.82 -6.55 -6.40
C ILE A 136 0.70 -6.02 -5.50
N TYR A 137 0.69 -4.70 -5.27
CA TYR A 137 -0.36 -4.04 -4.48
C TYR A 137 -1.75 -4.28 -5.07
N ASN A 138 -1.91 -4.10 -6.37
CA ASN A 138 -3.20 -4.28 -7.04
C ASN A 138 -3.71 -5.72 -6.91
N GLU A 139 -2.84 -6.69 -7.05
CA GLU A 139 -3.21 -8.11 -6.89
C GLU A 139 -3.70 -8.38 -5.48
N ILE A 140 -2.98 -7.89 -4.47
CA ILE A 140 -3.36 -8.06 -3.07
C ILE A 140 -4.66 -7.30 -2.75
N ALA A 141 -4.77 -6.04 -3.16
CA ALA A 141 -5.94 -5.21 -2.90
C ALA A 141 -7.20 -5.78 -3.55
N ASN A 142 -7.09 -6.25 -4.79
CA ASN A 142 -8.22 -6.88 -5.49
C ASN A 142 -8.66 -8.17 -4.80
N THR A 143 -7.71 -8.97 -4.33
CA THR A 143 -7.99 -10.21 -3.59
C THR A 143 -8.71 -9.89 -2.28
N ILE A 144 -8.21 -8.93 -1.52
CA ILE A 144 -8.84 -8.49 -0.26
C ILE A 144 -10.27 -8.01 -0.53
N ASN A 145 -10.46 -7.14 -1.51
CA ASN A 145 -11.78 -6.59 -1.83
C ASN A 145 -12.77 -7.68 -2.25
N THR A 146 -12.34 -8.68 -3.00
CA THR A 146 -13.17 -9.81 -3.40
C THR A 146 -13.65 -10.60 -2.18
N TYR A 147 -12.75 -10.92 -1.25
CA TYR A 147 -13.09 -11.66 -0.05
C TYR A 147 -13.97 -10.87 0.92
N ILE A 148 -13.75 -9.58 1.05
CA ILE A 148 -14.60 -8.71 1.87
C ILE A 148 -16.02 -8.66 1.29
N LYS A 149 -16.15 -8.49 -0.01
CA LYS A 149 -17.45 -8.46 -0.69
C LYS A 149 -18.21 -9.77 -0.47
N ASP A 150 -17.54 -10.91 -0.66
CA ASP A 150 -18.13 -12.22 -0.46
C ASP A 150 -18.56 -12.44 1.00
N ALA A 151 -17.72 -12.05 1.95
CA ALA A 151 -18.03 -12.15 3.38
C ALA A 151 -19.25 -11.30 3.74
N ASN A 152 -19.34 -10.08 3.22
CA ASN A 152 -20.49 -9.20 3.46
C ASN A 152 -21.77 -9.73 2.82
N MET A 153 -21.66 -10.35 1.65
CA MET A 153 -22.81 -10.99 0.99
C MET A 153 -23.33 -12.21 1.75
N ARG A 154 -22.44 -12.94 2.45
CA ARG A 154 -22.84 -14.11 3.25
C ARG A 154 -23.60 -13.74 4.52
N ILE A 155 -23.47 -12.51 4.99
CA ILE A 155 -24.15 -12.02 6.20
C ILE A 155 -25.62 -11.66 5.88
N TYR A 156 -25.93 -11.36 4.65
CA TYR A 156 -27.27 -11.00 4.18
C TYR A 156 -27.90 -12.16 3.40
#